data_b4cec2f366e26a7a9ce9d9828be55252
#
_entry.id   b4cec2f366e26a7a9ce9d9828be55252
#
_cell.length_a   1.000
_cell.length_b   1.000
_cell.length_c   1.000
_cell.angle_alpha   90.00
_cell.angle_beta   90.00
_cell.angle_gamma   90.00
#
_symmetry.space_group_name_H-M   'P 1'
#
loop_
_entity.id
_entity.type
_entity.pdbx_description
1 polymer ?
#
loop_
_entity_poly.entity_id
_entity_poly.type
_entity_poly.pdbx_seq_one_letter_code
_entity_poly.pdbx_strand_id
1 'polypeptide(L)'
;FEMKKSADKYSRSSESRTGVINTNALYKYKLTDDIFVRSNVVSDGKNHGLMFLLDWSGSMSNCMMDTIKQLYNLIWFCRKVQIPFEVYAFQSTMYGEYSQYGDNHKAKRNTLGISKSFRLLQLFTSGMKKKELDDQMLLIWIQCYGMCCSYYTAHSYCREYTLGGTPLAEAVICIRELVSKFTKNKSIQKVNVIALTDGESNPMFYNAEKLTTRYGDDYWNTS
;
A
#
# COMPACT_ATOMS: atom_id res chain seq x y z
N PHE A 1 -11.89 10.91 -15.19
CA PHE A 1 -11.99 9.69 -14.38
C PHE A 1 -13.42 9.47 -13.87
N GLU A 2 -14.06 10.47 -13.26
CA GLU A 2 -15.43 10.37 -12.74
C GLU A 2 -16.45 10.06 -13.85
N MET A 3 -16.31 10.68 -15.02
CA MET A 3 -17.14 10.39 -16.18
C MET A 3 -17.02 8.94 -16.62
N LYS A 4 -15.78 8.41 -16.70
CA LYS A 4 -15.54 7.01 -17.04
C LYS A 4 -16.13 6.06 -16.01
N LYS A 5 -15.97 6.37 -14.72
CA LYS A 5 -16.56 5.60 -13.61
C LYS A 5 -18.10 5.59 -13.67
N SER A 6 -18.70 6.72 -14.02
CA SER A 6 -20.15 6.82 -14.17
C SER A 6 -20.64 6.06 -15.42
N ALA A 7 -19.93 6.15 -16.52
CA ALA A 7 -20.24 5.39 -17.72
C ALA A 7 -20.12 3.88 -17.50
N ASP A 8 -19.07 3.44 -16.78
CA ASP A 8 -18.88 2.03 -16.41
C ASP A 8 -19.96 1.51 -15.44
N LYS A 9 -20.47 2.37 -14.57
CA LYS A 9 -21.62 2.03 -13.71
C LYS A 9 -22.89 1.87 -14.55
N TYR A 10 -23.13 2.79 -15.47
CA TYR A 10 -24.30 2.73 -16.33
C TYR A 10 -24.28 1.52 -17.26
N SER A 11 -23.12 1.20 -17.85
CA SER A 11 -22.97 0.04 -18.73
C SER A 11 -23.18 -1.31 -18.02
N ARG A 12 -23.04 -1.34 -16.69
CA ARG A 12 -23.26 -2.52 -15.86
C ARG A 12 -24.63 -2.55 -15.21
N SER A 13 -25.47 -1.53 -15.46
CA SER A 13 -26.85 -1.55 -14.98
C SER A 13 -27.64 -2.62 -15.71
N SER A 14 -28.31 -3.48 -14.97
CA SER A 14 -29.25 -4.45 -15.50
C SER A 14 -30.65 -4.11 -15.03
N GLU A 15 -31.61 -4.21 -15.94
CA GLU A 15 -33.02 -4.13 -15.54
C GLU A 15 -33.41 -5.40 -14.78
N SER A 16 -33.90 -5.25 -13.55
CA SER A 16 -34.46 -6.35 -12.80
C SER A 16 -35.94 -6.07 -12.46
N ARG A 17 -36.69 -7.14 -12.36
CA ARG A 17 -38.09 -7.07 -11.90
C ARG A 17 -38.10 -6.92 -10.39
N THR A 18 -38.84 -5.93 -9.87
CA THR A 18 -38.83 -5.62 -8.41
C THR A 18 -39.77 -6.52 -7.60
N GLY A 19 -40.58 -7.34 -8.23
CA GLY A 19 -41.66 -8.06 -7.55
C GLY A 19 -42.88 -7.18 -7.18
N VAL A 20 -42.79 -5.87 -7.39
CA VAL A 20 -43.92 -4.94 -7.18
C VAL A 20 -44.73 -4.85 -8.47
N ILE A 21 -46.04 -5.04 -8.37
CA ILE A 21 -46.93 -5.00 -9.53
C ILE A 21 -47.08 -3.55 -10.04
N ASN A 22 -46.88 -3.38 -11.35
CA ASN A 22 -47.19 -2.12 -12.01
C ASN A 22 -48.68 -2.07 -12.34
N THR A 23 -49.45 -1.30 -11.56
CA THR A 23 -50.91 -1.16 -11.72
C THR A 23 -51.28 -0.69 -13.12
N ASN A 24 -50.44 0.13 -13.76
CA ASN A 24 -50.69 0.62 -15.12
C ASN A 24 -50.47 -0.45 -16.21
N ALA A 25 -49.78 -1.53 -15.90
CA ALA A 25 -49.53 -2.66 -16.80
C ALA A 25 -50.45 -3.86 -16.52
N LEU A 26 -51.26 -3.78 -15.48
CA LEU A 26 -52.08 -4.89 -14.99
C LEU A 26 -53.11 -5.37 -16.04
N TYR A 27 -53.59 -4.50 -16.92
CA TYR A 27 -54.52 -4.87 -18.00
C TYR A 27 -53.91 -5.86 -19.02
N LYS A 28 -52.59 -5.96 -19.05
CA LYS A 28 -51.86 -6.85 -19.96
C LYS A 28 -51.55 -8.22 -19.36
N TYR A 29 -52.02 -8.53 -18.14
CA TYR A 29 -51.63 -9.73 -17.41
C TYR A 29 -51.92 -11.06 -18.14
N LYS A 30 -52.92 -11.07 -19.05
CA LYS A 30 -53.24 -12.23 -19.88
C LYS A 30 -52.37 -12.36 -21.14
N LEU A 31 -51.64 -11.30 -21.51
CA LEU A 31 -50.88 -11.22 -22.75
C LEU A 31 -49.34 -11.30 -22.53
N THR A 32 -48.90 -10.90 -21.33
CA THR A 32 -47.45 -10.84 -21.03
C THR A 32 -47.24 -10.93 -19.53
N ASP A 33 -46.14 -11.60 -19.15
CA ASP A 33 -45.67 -11.68 -17.76
C ASP A 33 -44.96 -10.39 -17.30
N ASP A 34 -44.92 -9.35 -18.13
CA ASP A 34 -44.19 -8.09 -17.84
C ASP A 34 -45.13 -7.07 -17.14
N ILE A 35 -45.66 -7.51 -16.01
CA ILE A 35 -46.57 -6.72 -15.17
C ILE A 35 -45.90 -6.14 -13.94
N PHE A 36 -44.61 -6.33 -13.79
CA PHE A 36 -43.84 -5.84 -12.63
C PHE A 36 -43.12 -4.54 -12.93
N VAL A 37 -42.99 -3.71 -11.89
CA VAL A 37 -42.17 -2.51 -11.97
C VAL A 37 -40.70 -2.94 -12.17
N ARG A 38 -40.08 -2.39 -13.19
CA ARG A 38 -38.66 -2.60 -13.44
C ARG A 38 -37.83 -1.59 -12.68
N SER A 39 -36.74 -2.03 -12.07
CA SER A 39 -35.70 -1.16 -11.52
C SER A 39 -34.36 -1.44 -12.13
N ASN A 40 -33.61 -0.39 -12.37
CA ASN A 40 -32.21 -0.55 -12.80
C ASN A 40 -31.37 -0.90 -11.59
N VAL A 41 -30.93 -2.16 -11.51
CA VAL A 41 -29.96 -2.60 -10.52
C VAL A 41 -28.57 -2.32 -11.09
N VAL A 42 -27.90 -1.35 -10.50
CA VAL A 42 -26.49 -1.09 -10.81
C VAL A 42 -25.68 -2.06 -9.97
N SER A 43 -25.04 -3.05 -10.61
CA SER A 43 -24.10 -3.91 -9.90
C SER A 43 -22.98 -3.04 -9.30
N ASP A 44 -22.67 -3.25 -8.03
CA ASP A 44 -21.56 -2.56 -7.37
C ASP A 44 -20.28 -2.71 -8.21
N GLY A 45 -19.79 -1.56 -8.67
CA GLY A 45 -18.53 -1.53 -9.42
C GLY A 45 -17.42 -2.08 -8.53
N LYS A 46 -16.48 -2.80 -9.14
CA LYS A 46 -15.30 -3.31 -8.42
C LYS A 46 -14.67 -2.16 -7.64
N ASN A 47 -14.74 -2.24 -6.31
CA ASN A 47 -14.10 -1.27 -5.45
C ASN A 47 -12.58 -1.48 -5.54
N HIS A 48 -11.89 -0.45 -6.02
CA HIS A 48 -10.44 -0.45 -6.11
C HIS A 48 -9.86 0.24 -4.87
N GLY A 49 -8.78 -0.32 -4.34
CA GLY A 49 -7.94 0.30 -3.33
C GLY A 49 -6.52 0.50 -3.84
N LEU A 50 -5.83 1.50 -3.30
CA LEU A 50 -4.43 1.78 -3.60
C LEU A 50 -3.59 1.64 -2.34
N MET A 51 -2.45 0.98 -2.47
CA MET A 51 -1.47 0.85 -1.41
C MET A 51 -0.12 1.29 -1.94
N PHE A 52 0.50 2.25 -1.27
CA PHE A 52 1.79 2.80 -1.65
C PHE A 52 2.87 2.30 -0.71
N LEU A 53 3.96 1.80 -1.27
CA LEU A 53 5.20 1.47 -0.58
C LEU A 53 6.24 2.50 -0.97
N LEU A 54 6.64 3.34 -0.02
CA LEU A 54 7.66 4.35 -0.22
C LEU A 54 8.99 3.85 0.32
N ASP A 55 10.01 3.91 -0.49
CA ASP A 55 11.38 3.65 -0.08
C ASP A 55 11.86 4.78 0.83
N TRP A 56 12.30 4.42 2.04
CA TRP A 56 12.81 5.35 3.04
C TRP A 56 14.29 5.12 3.27
N SER A 57 15.03 4.98 2.15
CA SER A 57 16.47 4.70 2.13
C SER A 57 17.31 5.97 1.94
N GLY A 58 18.59 5.85 2.27
CA GLY A 58 19.54 6.95 2.13
C GLY A 58 19.74 7.40 0.69
N SER A 59 19.65 6.50 -0.29
CA SER A 59 19.77 6.78 -1.72
C SER A 59 18.68 7.73 -2.21
N MET A 60 17.47 7.62 -1.65
CA MET A 60 16.33 8.48 -1.96
C MET A 60 16.53 9.96 -1.58
N SER A 61 17.58 10.31 -0.81
CA SER A 61 17.78 11.69 -0.31
C SER A 61 17.73 12.78 -1.39
N ASN A 62 18.22 12.47 -2.59
CA ASN A 62 18.26 13.42 -3.71
C ASN A 62 16.89 13.61 -4.40
N CYS A 63 16.01 12.62 -4.34
CA CYS A 63 14.71 12.64 -5.01
C CYS A 63 13.52 12.62 -4.03
N MET A 64 13.77 12.46 -2.74
CA MET A 64 12.75 12.31 -1.71
C MET A 64 11.72 13.45 -1.73
N MET A 65 12.16 14.70 -1.82
CA MET A 65 11.26 15.86 -1.81
C MET A 65 10.29 15.86 -3.00
N ASP A 66 10.76 15.45 -4.17
CA ASP A 66 9.91 15.39 -5.37
C ASP A 66 9.00 14.17 -5.32
N THR A 67 9.48 13.05 -4.79
CA THR A 67 8.68 11.86 -4.54
C THR A 67 7.54 12.15 -3.58
N ILE A 68 7.79 12.87 -2.49
CA ILE A 68 6.75 13.28 -1.51
C ILE A 68 5.73 14.23 -2.15
N LYS A 69 6.15 15.18 -2.99
CA LYS A 69 5.21 16.04 -3.74
C LYS A 69 4.26 15.22 -4.62
N GLN A 70 4.81 14.25 -5.36
CA GLN A 70 4.00 13.36 -6.20
C GLN A 70 3.06 12.49 -5.36
N LEU A 71 3.55 11.95 -4.25
CA LEU A 71 2.74 11.17 -3.33
C LEU A 71 1.56 12.00 -2.78
N TYR A 72 1.77 13.25 -2.40
CA TYR A 72 0.71 14.14 -1.91
C TYR A 72 -0.35 14.40 -2.98
N ASN A 73 0.07 14.64 -4.22
CA ASN A 73 -0.86 14.77 -5.34
C ASN A 73 -1.72 13.50 -5.54
N LEU A 74 -1.10 12.32 -5.41
CA LEU A 74 -1.82 11.04 -5.49
C LEU A 74 -2.80 10.84 -4.31
N ILE A 75 -2.40 11.24 -3.10
CA ILE A 75 -3.28 11.17 -1.91
C ILE A 75 -4.49 12.09 -2.08
N TRP A 76 -4.29 13.34 -2.52
CA TRP A 76 -5.38 14.27 -2.79
C TRP A 76 -6.31 13.77 -3.90
N PHE A 77 -5.74 13.19 -4.96
CA PHE A 77 -6.51 12.54 -6.01
C PHE A 77 -7.36 11.39 -5.43
N CYS A 78 -6.75 10.48 -4.66
CA CYS A 78 -7.47 9.36 -4.04
C CYS A 78 -8.62 9.85 -3.16
N ARG A 79 -8.40 10.90 -2.35
CA ARG A 79 -9.45 11.50 -1.53
C ARG A 79 -10.57 12.10 -2.34
N LYS A 80 -10.23 12.88 -3.38
CA LYS A 80 -11.22 13.52 -4.25
C LYS A 80 -12.10 12.49 -4.96
N VAL A 81 -11.53 11.36 -5.37
CA VAL A 81 -12.22 10.28 -6.07
C VAL A 81 -12.80 9.23 -5.11
N GLN A 82 -12.59 9.40 -3.80
CA GLN A 82 -13.02 8.46 -2.76
C GLN A 82 -12.47 7.04 -2.92
N ILE A 83 -11.25 6.91 -3.42
CA ILE A 83 -10.55 5.63 -3.48
C ILE A 83 -9.88 5.38 -2.13
N PRO A 84 -10.16 4.26 -1.44
CA PRO A 84 -9.43 3.87 -0.24
C PRO A 84 -7.95 3.70 -0.53
N PHE A 85 -7.10 4.26 0.35
CA PHE A 85 -5.65 4.13 0.21
C PHE A 85 -4.97 3.98 1.56
N GLU A 86 -3.77 3.39 1.53
CA GLU A 86 -2.82 3.36 2.62
C GLU A 86 -1.41 3.59 2.06
N VAL A 87 -0.58 4.27 2.82
CA VAL A 87 0.80 4.59 2.47
C VAL A 87 1.72 4.09 3.56
N TYR A 88 2.67 3.29 3.17
CA TYR A 88 3.70 2.73 4.04
C TYR A 88 5.08 3.14 3.54
N ALA A 89 5.97 3.50 4.46
CA ALA A 89 7.39 3.63 4.17
C ALA A 89 8.14 2.41 4.72
N PHE A 90 9.07 1.88 3.96
CA PHE A 90 9.92 0.78 4.38
C PHE A 90 11.39 1.21 4.50
N GLN A 91 12.04 0.75 5.55
CA GLN A 91 13.44 1.04 5.82
C GLN A 91 14.07 -0.07 6.67
N SER A 92 15.39 -0.14 6.66
CA SER A 92 16.16 -0.82 7.70
C SER A 92 16.88 0.21 8.55
N THR A 93 16.62 0.19 9.87
CA THR A 93 17.25 1.16 10.77
C THR A 93 18.71 0.81 11.00
N MET A 94 19.54 1.85 11.03
CA MET A 94 20.97 1.72 11.38
C MET A 94 21.26 2.05 12.85
N TYR A 95 20.22 2.42 13.64
CA TYR A 95 20.36 2.91 15.01
C TYR A 95 19.64 2.04 16.04
N GLY A 96 20.26 1.91 17.23
CA GLY A 96 19.70 1.20 18.38
C GLY A 96 20.06 -0.29 18.45
N GLU A 97 19.39 -1.01 19.32
CA GLU A 97 19.59 -2.46 19.52
C GLU A 97 19.36 -3.31 18.25
N TYR A 98 18.74 -2.72 17.27
CA TYR A 98 18.41 -3.35 15.98
C TYR A 98 19.44 -3.11 14.88
N SER A 99 20.53 -2.37 15.17
CA SER A 99 21.54 -1.98 14.19
C SER A 99 22.57 -3.08 13.89
N GLN A 100 22.49 -4.21 14.57
CA GLN A 100 23.45 -5.29 14.35
C GLN A 100 23.19 -5.99 13.01
N TYR A 101 23.97 -5.60 12.01
CA TYR A 101 24.27 -6.43 10.87
C TYR A 101 24.88 -7.73 11.42
N GLY A 102 24.13 -8.79 11.44
CA GLY A 102 24.63 -10.08 11.88
C GLY A 102 23.89 -10.72 13.05
N ASP A 103 22.80 -10.16 13.49
CA ASP A 103 21.91 -10.90 14.39
C ASP A 103 21.33 -12.08 13.60
N ASN A 104 22.04 -13.19 13.68
CA ASN A 104 21.70 -14.46 13.08
C ASN A 104 20.28 -14.81 13.53
N HIS A 105 19.30 -14.46 12.73
CA HIS A 105 17.96 -14.95 12.94
C HIS A 105 18.05 -16.46 12.91
N LYS A 106 17.73 -17.09 14.02
CA LYS A 106 17.48 -18.53 14.08
C LYS A 106 16.18 -18.82 13.31
N ALA A 107 16.18 -18.42 12.03
CA ALA A 107 15.10 -18.78 11.13
C ALA A 107 15.09 -20.30 11.00
N LYS A 108 13.92 -20.89 11.02
CA LYS A 108 13.78 -22.33 10.77
C LYS A 108 14.37 -22.65 9.37
N ARG A 109 14.95 -23.84 9.24
CA ARG A 109 15.47 -24.32 7.95
C ARG A 109 14.43 -24.11 6.83
N ASN A 110 14.90 -23.65 5.67
CA ASN A 110 14.06 -23.35 4.51
C ASN A 110 13.01 -22.24 4.74
N THR A 111 13.27 -21.30 5.63
CA THR A 111 12.43 -20.13 5.83
C THR A 111 13.19 -18.83 5.54
N LEU A 112 12.42 -17.84 5.09
CA LEU A 112 12.92 -16.47 4.93
C LEU A 112 12.95 -15.79 6.29
N GLY A 113 14.03 -15.09 6.60
CA GLY A 113 14.18 -14.31 7.82
C GLY A 113 13.95 -12.83 7.54
N ILE A 114 12.99 -12.22 8.24
CA ILE A 114 12.84 -10.76 8.25
C ILE A 114 13.82 -10.20 9.26
N SER A 115 14.66 -9.26 8.82
CA SER A 115 15.64 -8.62 9.71
C SER A 115 14.98 -7.89 10.86
N LYS A 116 15.57 -7.94 12.06
CA LYS A 116 15.11 -7.14 13.21
C LYS A 116 15.24 -5.63 12.95
N SER A 117 16.15 -5.23 12.05
CA SER A 117 16.30 -3.84 11.63
C SER A 117 15.20 -3.37 10.69
N PHE A 118 14.43 -4.28 10.10
CA PHE A 118 13.32 -3.94 9.21
C PHE A 118 12.22 -3.17 9.94
N ARG A 119 11.79 -2.09 9.32
CA ARG A 119 10.65 -1.28 9.78
C ARG A 119 9.73 -0.96 8.63
N LEU A 120 8.45 -1.03 8.92
CA LEU A 120 7.38 -0.62 8.01
C LEU A 120 6.52 0.41 8.74
N LEU A 121 6.62 1.67 8.30
CA LEU A 121 5.97 2.82 8.91
C LEU A 121 4.70 3.14 8.14
N GLN A 122 3.56 3.15 8.79
CA GLN A 122 2.32 3.64 8.18
C GLN A 122 2.31 5.16 8.23
N LEU A 123 2.44 5.80 7.07
CA LEU A 123 2.49 7.26 6.98
C LEU A 123 1.08 7.86 6.84
N PHE A 124 0.27 7.34 5.93
CA PHE A 124 -1.06 7.89 5.65
C PHE A 124 -2.08 6.79 5.41
N THR A 125 -3.32 7.09 5.78
CA THR A 125 -4.48 6.21 5.48
C THR A 125 -5.71 7.03 5.11
N SER A 126 -6.55 6.47 4.26
CA SER A 126 -7.83 7.06 3.89
C SER A 126 -8.80 7.23 5.08
N GLY A 127 -8.53 6.57 6.21
CA GLY A 127 -9.30 6.71 7.44
C GLY A 127 -9.02 7.98 8.24
N MET A 128 -7.91 8.68 7.98
CA MET A 128 -7.54 9.92 8.67
C MET A 128 -8.55 11.04 8.39
N LYS A 129 -8.87 11.82 9.43
CA LYS A 129 -9.63 13.07 9.28
C LYS A 129 -8.79 14.08 8.47
N LYS A 130 -9.46 15.07 7.86
CA LYS A 130 -8.77 16.06 7.02
C LYS A 130 -7.64 16.77 7.77
N LYS A 131 -7.91 17.27 8.97
CA LYS A 131 -6.91 17.96 9.80
C LYS A 131 -5.73 17.06 10.15
N GLU A 132 -6.00 15.83 10.57
CA GLU A 132 -4.98 14.85 10.91
C GLU A 132 -4.07 14.52 9.72
N LEU A 133 -4.65 14.39 8.53
CA LEU A 133 -3.89 14.17 7.31
C LEU A 133 -3.02 15.38 6.97
N ASP A 134 -3.58 16.60 7.05
CA ASP A 134 -2.86 17.85 6.74
C ASP A 134 -1.69 18.05 7.73
N ASP A 135 -1.90 17.78 9.02
CA ASP A 135 -0.88 17.84 10.07
C ASP A 135 0.22 16.80 9.83
N GLN A 136 -0.16 15.57 9.47
CA GLN A 136 0.78 14.50 9.16
C GLN A 136 1.58 14.78 7.87
N MET A 137 0.94 15.33 6.85
CA MET A 137 1.62 15.76 5.62
C MET A 137 2.68 16.83 5.92
N LEU A 138 2.34 17.80 6.76
CA LEU A 138 3.27 18.86 7.18
C LEU A 138 4.45 18.26 7.96
N LEU A 139 4.19 17.34 8.89
CA LEU A 139 5.22 16.67 9.67
C LEU A 139 6.19 15.91 8.77
N ILE A 140 5.69 15.08 7.87
CA ILE A 140 6.53 14.31 6.93
C ILE A 140 7.31 15.25 6.01
N TRP A 141 6.71 16.34 5.55
CA TRP A 141 7.39 17.34 4.75
C TRP A 141 8.58 17.97 5.49
N ILE A 142 8.38 18.39 6.73
CA ILE A 142 9.44 18.97 7.57
C ILE A 142 10.56 17.95 7.81
N GLN A 143 10.20 16.68 8.07
CA GLN A 143 11.18 15.61 8.24
C GLN A 143 12.04 15.39 7.00
N CYS A 144 11.41 15.27 5.83
CA CYS A 144 12.12 15.10 4.56
C CYS A 144 13.00 16.31 4.23
N TYR A 145 12.48 17.53 4.42
CA TYR A 145 13.24 18.75 4.21
C TYR A 145 14.47 18.82 5.12
N GLY A 146 14.32 18.52 6.41
CA GLY A 146 15.40 18.48 7.38
C GLY A 146 16.49 17.45 7.03
N MET A 147 16.11 16.29 6.50
CA MET A 147 17.04 15.23 6.13
C MET A 147 17.75 15.48 4.78
N CYS A 148 17.05 16.05 3.81
CA CYS A 148 17.52 16.10 2.43
C CYS A 148 18.09 17.48 2.03
N CYS A 149 17.58 18.57 2.61
CA CYS A 149 17.88 19.94 2.15
C CYS A 149 18.66 20.79 3.16
N SER A 150 18.80 20.36 4.42
CA SER A 150 19.40 21.17 5.45
C SER A 150 20.63 20.53 6.07
N TYR A 151 21.79 21.09 5.75
CA TYR A 151 23.09 20.66 6.31
C TYR A 151 23.25 20.99 7.81
N TYR A 152 22.45 21.97 8.32
CA TYR A 152 22.63 22.53 9.66
C TYR A 152 21.51 22.21 10.66
N THR A 153 20.43 21.60 10.24
CA THR A 153 19.27 21.31 11.10
C THR A 153 19.16 19.85 11.51
N ALA A 154 20.27 19.11 11.48
CA ALA A 154 20.34 17.68 11.85
C ALA A 154 19.78 17.33 13.23
N HIS A 155 19.45 18.31 14.07
CA HIS A 155 18.93 18.12 15.43
C HIS A 155 17.41 18.22 15.53
N SER A 156 16.70 18.51 14.45
CA SER A 156 15.26 18.82 14.50
C SER A 156 14.35 17.71 13.95
N TYR A 157 14.91 16.56 13.53
CA TYR A 157 14.10 15.46 13.02
C TYR A 157 14.01 14.28 13.99
N CYS A 158 12.90 13.58 13.93
CA CYS A 158 12.69 12.39 14.71
C CYS A 158 13.56 11.23 14.22
N ARG A 159 14.34 10.62 15.11
CA ARG A 159 15.25 9.51 14.75
C ARG A 159 14.55 8.32 14.11
N GLU A 160 13.28 8.11 14.41
CA GLU A 160 12.50 7.01 13.87
C GLU A 160 12.22 7.16 12.37
N TYR A 161 12.28 8.39 11.86
CA TYR A 161 12.12 8.74 10.46
C TYR A 161 13.45 8.98 9.72
N THR A 162 14.59 8.62 10.32
CA THR A 162 15.88 8.72 9.61
C THR A 162 15.91 7.75 8.43
N LEU A 163 16.52 8.20 7.33
CA LEU A 163 16.73 7.36 6.16
C LEU A 163 17.65 6.18 6.52
N GLY A 164 17.30 5.00 6.04
CA GLY A 164 18.01 3.76 6.33
C GLY A 164 18.46 3.01 5.08
N GLY A 165 18.48 1.69 5.15
CA GLY A 165 18.72 0.82 3.98
C GLY A 165 17.42 0.49 3.26
N THR A 166 17.52 -0.29 2.17
CA THR A 166 16.42 -0.61 1.22
C THR A 166 15.95 -2.07 1.34
N PRO A 167 15.22 -2.47 2.39
CA PRO A 167 14.72 -3.83 2.55
C PRO A 167 13.42 -4.07 1.75
N LEU A 168 13.49 -3.90 0.43
CA LEU A 168 12.32 -4.01 -0.44
C LEU A 168 11.72 -5.43 -0.44
N ALA A 169 12.56 -6.46 -0.38
CA ALA A 169 12.09 -7.85 -0.37
C ALA A 169 11.24 -8.16 0.86
N GLU A 170 11.69 -7.73 2.05
CA GLU A 170 10.94 -7.85 3.30
C GLU A 170 9.64 -7.04 3.25
N ALA A 171 9.68 -5.84 2.68
CA ALA A 171 8.50 -5.00 2.52
C ALA A 171 7.44 -5.68 1.64
N VAL A 172 7.84 -6.30 0.52
CA VAL A 172 6.93 -7.03 -0.37
C VAL A 172 6.30 -8.24 0.32
N ILE A 173 7.04 -8.94 1.18
CA ILE A 173 6.48 -10.07 1.95
C ILE A 173 5.47 -9.57 2.97
N CYS A 174 5.80 -8.52 3.73
CA CYS A 174 4.92 -7.96 4.75
C CYS A 174 3.65 -7.35 4.15
N ILE A 175 3.75 -6.73 2.96
CA ILE A 175 2.60 -6.10 2.30
C ILE A 175 1.49 -7.12 1.98
N ARG A 176 1.83 -8.37 1.74
CA ARG A 176 0.84 -9.44 1.48
C ARG A 176 -0.18 -9.56 2.61
N GLU A 177 0.28 -9.49 3.86
CA GLU A 177 -0.63 -9.54 5.01
C GLU A 177 -1.46 -8.27 5.14
N LEU A 178 -0.82 -7.11 4.89
CA LEU A 178 -1.50 -5.81 4.95
C LEU A 178 -2.57 -5.69 3.87
N VAL A 179 -2.30 -6.14 2.65
CA VAL A 179 -3.30 -6.20 1.57
C VAL A 179 -4.51 -7.04 1.98
N SER A 180 -4.28 -8.20 2.62
CA SER A 180 -5.37 -9.04 3.10
C SER A 180 -6.24 -8.35 4.16
N LYS A 181 -5.61 -7.63 5.10
CA LYS A 181 -6.30 -6.83 6.13
C LYS A 181 -7.06 -5.65 5.50
N PHE A 182 -6.41 -4.92 4.60
CA PHE A 182 -6.99 -3.76 3.90
C PHE A 182 -8.21 -4.15 3.07
N THR A 183 -8.13 -5.26 2.34
CA THR A 183 -9.22 -5.81 1.54
C THR A 183 -10.45 -6.13 2.41
N LYS A 184 -10.23 -6.83 3.53
CA LYS A 184 -11.31 -7.19 4.45
C LYS A 184 -11.95 -5.97 5.10
N ASN A 185 -11.15 -5.03 5.59
CA ASN A 185 -11.63 -3.87 6.35
C ASN A 185 -12.42 -2.87 5.49
N LYS A 186 -12.11 -2.78 4.20
CA LYS A 186 -12.70 -1.78 3.28
C LYS A 186 -13.62 -2.39 2.24
N SER A 187 -13.89 -3.71 2.30
CA SER A 187 -14.68 -4.43 1.29
C SER A 187 -14.18 -4.17 -0.13
N ILE A 188 -12.85 -4.14 -0.30
CA ILE A 188 -12.19 -3.84 -1.57
C ILE A 188 -12.04 -5.13 -2.36
N GLN A 189 -12.38 -5.09 -3.65
CA GLN A 189 -12.27 -6.26 -4.54
C GLN A 189 -10.91 -6.35 -5.22
N LYS A 190 -10.27 -5.21 -5.48
CA LYS A 190 -8.96 -5.15 -6.14
C LYS A 190 -8.07 -4.12 -5.49
N VAL A 191 -6.91 -4.53 -5.00
CA VAL A 191 -5.88 -3.66 -4.46
C VAL A 191 -4.73 -3.59 -5.46
N ASN A 192 -4.31 -2.38 -5.80
CA ASN A 192 -3.08 -2.14 -6.55
C ASN A 192 -2.02 -1.65 -5.56
N VAL A 193 -0.89 -2.35 -5.53
CA VAL A 193 0.28 -1.96 -4.74
C VAL A 193 1.27 -1.27 -5.66
N ILE A 194 1.72 -0.09 -5.27
CA ILE A 194 2.66 0.74 -6.03
C ILE A 194 3.89 0.98 -5.16
N ALA A 195 5.02 0.45 -5.56
CA ALA A 195 6.30 0.72 -4.91
C ALA A 195 7.00 1.91 -5.58
N LEU A 196 7.45 2.85 -4.76
CA LEU A 196 8.24 4.03 -5.14
C LEU A 196 9.63 3.85 -4.56
N THR A 197 10.58 3.46 -5.37
CA THR A 197 11.98 3.17 -5.01
C THR A 197 12.92 3.64 -6.12
N ASP A 198 14.14 3.98 -5.77
CA ASP A 198 15.19 4.41 -6.68
C ASP A 198 16.28 3.34 -6.88
N GLY A 199 16.20 2.22 -6.19
CA GLY A 199 17.31 1.28 -6.15
C GLY A 199 16.95 -0.18 -6.00
N GLU A 200 18.01 -0.97 -5.89
CA GLU A 200 17.94 -2.40 -5.67
C GLU A 200 17.65 -2.72 -4.21
N SER A 201 16.99 -3.85 -3.98
CA SER A 201 16.77 -4.35 -2.62
C SER A 201 18.06 -4.81 -1.96
N ASN A 202 18.21 -4.53 -0.68
CA ASN A 202 19.20 -5.21 0.12
C ASN A 202 18.97 -6.73 0.08
N PRO A 203 20.02 -7.57 0.18
CA PRO A 203 19.88 -9.01 0.23
C PRO A 203 19.06 -9.41 1.46
N MET A 204 18.15 -10.36 1.26
CA MET A 204 17.33 -10.92 2.31
C MET A 204 17.94 -12.22 2.85
N PHE A 205 17.84 -12.45 4.15
CA PHE A 205 18.33 -13.68 4.76
C PHE A 205 17.41 -14.86 4.46
N TYR A 206 18.01 -15.93 3.93
CA TYR A 206 17.36 -17.20 3.71
C TYR A 206 18.14 -18.32 4.36
N ASN A 207 17.57 -19.04 5.29
CA ASN A 207 18.19 -20.22 5.89
C ASN A 207 17.95 -21.43 4.98
N ALA A 208 18.84 -21.60 4.00
CA ALA A 208 18.80 -22.74 3.09
C ALA A 208 19.48 -23.97 3.70
N GLU A 209 19.08 -25.14 3.25
CA GLU A 209 19.90 -26.34 3.39
C GLU A 209 21.23 -26.12 2.66
N LYS A 210 22.38 -26.49 3.28
CA LYS A 210 23.68 -26.41 2.62
C LYS A 210 23.60 -27.07 1.24
N LEU A 211 23.53 -26.28 0.19
CA LEU A 211 23.86 -26.75 -1.13
C LEU A 211 25.39 -26.88 -1.15
N THR A 212 25.91 -28.10 -1.02
CA THR A 212 27.30 -28.39 -1.30
C THR A 212 27.54 -28.12 -2.78
N THR A 213 27.92 -26.89 -3.11
CA THR A 213 28.41 -26.57 -4.43
C THR A 213 29.82 -27.15 -4.56
N ARG A 214 30.16 -27.66 -5.73
CA ARG A 214 31.48 -28.23 -6.10
C ARG A 214 32.65 -27.26 -5.98
N TYR A 215 32.37 -25.99 -5.67
CA TYR A 215 33.34 -24.93 -5.41
C TYR A 215 33.16 -24.50 -3.96
N GLY A 216 34.14 -24.87 -3.13
CA GLY A 216 34.15 -24.85 -1.67
C GLY A 216 34.05 -23.49 -0.96
N ASP A 217 33.31 -22.54 -1.43
CA ASP A 217 33.10 -21.28 -0.76
C ASP A 217 31.71 -21.23 -0.13
N ASP A 218 31.70 -21.56 1.17
CA ASP A 218 30.54 -21.42 2.05
C ASP A 218 30.19 -19.93 2.29
N TYR A 219 29.60 -19.26 1.33
CA TYR A 219 29.16 -17.86 1.50
C TYR A 219 27.89 -17.69 2.37
N TRP A 220 27.26 -18.76 2.83
CA TRP A 220 26.01 -18.72 3.57
C TRP A 220 26.04 -19.58 4.83
N ASN A 221 27.11 -19.53 5.57
CA ASN A 221 27.20 -20.17 6.87
C ASN A 221 26.60 -19.24 7.92
N THR A 222 25.28 -19.29 8.13
CA THR A 222 24.66 -18.84 9.36
C THR A 222 24.30 -20.09 10.16
N SER A 223 25.25 -20.52 10.96
CA SER A 223 25.02 -21.50 12.03
C SER A 223 24.12 -20.93 13.11
#